data_da0b1257458c4ec0485d07f9dc64aa75
#
_entry.id   da0b1257458c4ec0485d07f9dc64aa75
#
_cell.length_a   1.000
_cell.length_b   1.000
_cell.length_c   1.000
_cell.angle_alpha   90.00
_cell.angle_beta   90.00
_cell.angle_gamma   90.00
#
_symmetry.space_group_name_H-M   'P 1'
#
loop_
_entity.id
_entity.type
_entity.pdbx_description
1 polymer ?
#
loop_
_entity_poly.entity_id
_entity_poly.type
_entity_poly.pdbx_seq_one_letter_code
_entity_poly.pdbx_strand_id
1 'polypeptide(L)'
;ADKLIFRHPHVYHPSQVGASSPKPLPYGEDDKPSDMQNADTAQKVIENWEQIKLKEKDGNKRVLSGVPDALPTLIKAYRIQDKARNVGFDWEDRGDVWKKVREEMSELEEELRKGDKEKSKKELGDFLFSVINAARLYKINPDDALELTNQKFMRRFNYIEDHSIKLGKPL
;
A
#
# COMPACT_ATOMS: atom_id res chain seq x y z
N ALA A 1 -29.07 2.54 4.63
CA ALA A 1 -28.90 2.52 6.08
C ALA A 1 -28.43 1.13 6.55
N ASP A 2 -29.03 0.04 6.07
CA ASP A 2 -28.79 -1.32 6.57
C ASP A 2 -27.35 -1.83 6.35
N LYS A 3 -26.73 -1.48 5.21
CA LYS A 3 -25.33 -1.83 4.93
C LYS A 3 -24.33 -1.14 5.88
N LEU A 4 -24.66 0.05 6.36
CA LEU A 4 -23.79 0.80 7.28
C LEU A 4 -23.83 0.19 8.69
N ILE A 5 -25.01 -0.19 9.15
CA ILE A 5 -25.22 -0.85 10.43
C ILE A 5 -24.55 -2.22 10.46
N PHE A 6 -24.70 -3.00 9.39
CA PHE A 6 -24.10 -4.33 9.29
C PHE A 6 -22.55 -4.29 9.28
N ARG A 7 -21.95 -3.26 8.65
CA ARG A 7 -20.49 -3.11 8.54
C ARG A 7 -19.83 -2.52 9.79
N HIS A 8 -20.61 -1.92 10.70
CA HIS A 8 -20.08 -1.27 11.92
C HIS A 8 -20.83 -1.75 13.17
N PRO A 9 -20.80 -3.06 13.47
CA PRO A 9 -21.56 -3.62 14.60
C PRO A 9 -21.09 -3.09 15.96
N HIS A 10 -19.86 -2.58 16.06
CA HIS A 10 -19.29 -1.97 17.25
C HIS A 10 -19.80 -0.53 17.50
N VAL A 11 -20.38 0.12 16.49
CA VAL A 11 -20.94 1.49 16.57
C VAL A 11 -22.46 1.46 16.74
N TYR A 12 -23.12 0.45 16.16
CA TYR A 12 -24.58 0.33 16.14
C TYR A 12 -25.04 -0.95 16.85
N HIS A 13 -25.17 -0.88 18.18
CA HIS A 13 -25.81 -1.97 18.94
C HIS A 13 -27.34 -1.82 18.91
N PRO A 14 -28.10 -2.89 18.65
CA PRO A 14 -29.57 -2.85 18.62
C PRO A 14 -30.26 -2.39 19.92
N SER A 15 -29.55 -2.44 21.04
CA SER A 15 -30.05 -2.04 22.36
C SER A 15 -29.99 -0.52 22.65
N GLN A 16 -29.50 0.32 21.74
CA GLN A 16 -29.38 1.77 21.95
C GLN A 16 -30.28 2.64 21.05
N VAL A 17 -31.24 2.04 20.35
CA VAL A 17 -32.26 2.78 19.60
C VAL A 17 -33.36 3.19 20.55
N GLY A 18 -33.10 4.15 21.45
CA GLY A 18 -34.12 4.60 22.39
C GLY A 18 -33.65 5.52 23.51
N ALA A 19 -32.51 6.14 23.43
CA ALA A 19 -32.09 7.14 24.43
C ALA A 19 -31.40 8.34 23.80
N SER A 20 -31.84 9.51 24.20
CA SER A 20 -31.38 10.86 23.87
C SER A 20 -29.86 10.99 23.71
N SER A 21 -29.46 11.89 22.78
CA SER A 21 -28.07 12.30 22.47
C SER A 21 -27.17 12.35 23.71
N PRO A 22 -25.98 11.72 23.70
CA PRO A 22 -25.05 11.84 24.79
C PRO A 22 -24.48 13.25 24.85
N LYS A 23 -24.48 13.84 26.05
CA LYS A 23 -23.80 15.10 26.37
C LYS A 23 -22.28 14.92 26.11
N PRO A 24 -21.59 15.96 25.64
CA PRO A 24 -20.13 15.90 25.53
C PRO A 24 -19.51 15.74 26.93
N LEU A 25 -18.61 14.76 27.05
CA LEU A 25 -17.80 14.53 28.24
C LEU A 25 -16.81 15.69 28.44
N PRO A 26 -16.53 16.11 29.68
CA PRO A 26 -15.53 17.13 29.95
C PRO A 26 -14.14 16.61 29.62
N TYR A 27 -13.35 17.44 28.94
CA TYR A 27 -11.93 17.20 28.70
C TYR A 27 -11.19 17.12 30.04
N GLY A 28 -10.72 15.92 30.40
CA GLY A 28 -9.69 15.71 31.39
C GLY A 28 -8.34 15.68 30.68
N GLU A 29 -7.47 16.62 31.01
CA GLU A 29 -6.05 16.57 30.69
C GLU A 29 -5.45 15.37 31.45
N ASP A 30 -4.52 14.64 30.84
CA ASP A 30 -3.73 13.51 31.37
C ASP A 30 -4.27 12.11 31.10
N ASP A 31 -4.29 11.68 29.82
CA ASP A 31 -4.01 10.30 29.45
C ASP A 31 -3.57 10.27 27.98
N LYS A 32 -2.26 10.17 27.74
CA LYS A 32 -1.70 9.80 26.43
C LYS A 32 -1.87 8.29 26.24
N PRO A 33 -2.78 7.81 25.36
CA PRO A 33 -2.80 6.41 24.98
C PRO A 33 -1.50 6.11 24.21
N SER A 34 -0.80 5.07 24.59
CA SER A 34 0.38 4.62 23.88
C SER A 34 0.01 4.27 22.42
N ASP A 35 0.69 4.87 21.46
CA ASP A 35 0.44 4.71 20.01
C ASP A 35 0.45 3.24 19.53
N MET A 36 1.03 2.33 20.28
CA MET A 36 1.05 0.89 19.99
C MET A 36 -0.31 0.17 20.18
N GLN A 37 -1.09 0.53 21.20
CA GLN A 37 -2.39 -0.13 21.45
C GLN A 37 -3.45 0.29 20.44
N ASN A 38 -3.39 1.52 19.93
CA ASN A 38 -4.32 2.00 18.91
C ASN A 38 -4.06 1.40 17.53
N ALA A 39 -2.79 1.11 17.18
CA ALA A 39 -2.45 0.48 15.91
C ALA A 39 -2.98 -0.96 15.82
N ASP A 40 -2.87 -1.73 16.90
CA ASP A 40 -3.36 -3.13 16.95
C ASP A 40 -4.89 -3.21 16.87
N THR A 41 -5.57 -2.26 17.50
CA THR A 41 -7.03 -2.16 17.45
C THR A 41 -7.53 -1.76 16.07
N ALA A 42 -6.89 -0.78 15.43
CA ALA A 42 -7.23 -0.35 14.07
C ALA A 42 -7.00 -1.46 13.04
N GLN A 43 -5.91 -2.22 13.17
CA GLN A 43 -5.62 -3.36 12.30
C GLN A 43 -6.70 -4.45 12.43
N LYS A 44 -7.07 -4.82 13.65
CA LYS A 44 -8.15 -5.80 13.91
C LYS A 44 -9.51 -5.35 13.37
N VAL A 45 -9.80 -4.05 13.42
CA VAL A 45 -11.02 -3.47 12.84
C VAL A 45 -11.02 -3.61 11.32
N ILE A 46 -9.89 -3.34 10.65
CA ILE A 46 -9.74 -3.48 9.21
C ILE A 46 -9.88 -4.94 8.77
N GLU A 47 -9.22 -5.86 9.47
CA GLU A 47 -9.32 -7.31 9.21
C GLU A 47 -10.76 -7.82 9.36
N ASN A 48 -11.43 -7.42 10.42
CA ASN A 48 -12.82 -7.78 10.66
C ASN A 48 -13.76 -7.21 9.60
N TRP A 49 -13.51 -5.96 9.17
CA TRP A 49 -14.28 -5.31 8.12
C TRP A 49 -14.12 -6.00 6.75
N GLU A 50 -12.90 -6.39 6.37
CA GLU A 50 -12.66 -7.16 5.14
C GLU A 50 -13.29 -8.56 5.22
N GLN A 51 -13.26 -9.23 6.38
CA GLN A 51 -13.93 -10.51 6.60
C GLN A 51 -15.46 -10.39 6.46
N ILE A 52 -16.06 -9.33 7.01
CA ILE A 52 -17.50 -9.05 6.89
C ILE A 52 -17.87 -8.80 5.43
N LYS A 53 -17.06 -8.04 4.71
CA LYS A 53 -17.24 -7.72 3.30
C LYS A 53 -17.17 -8.95 2.39
N LEU A 54 -16.35 -9.94 2.72
CA LEU A 54 -16.29 -11.23 2.03
C LEU A 54 -17.55 -12.07 2.23
N LYS A 55 -18.27 -11.89 3.36
CA LYS A 55 -19.49 -12.61 3.70
C LYS A 55 -20.77 -11.97 3.13
N GLU A 56 -20.71 -10.75 2.62
CA GLU A 56 -21.86 -10.09 1.99
C GLU A 56 -22.30 -10.83 0.72
N LYS A 57 -23.61 -11.05 0.54
CA LYS A 57 -24.18 -11.74 -0.64
C LYS A 57 -23.81 -11.08 -1.97
N ASP A 58 -23.64 -9.75 -1.97
CA ASP A 58 -23.28 -8.92 -3.12
C ASP A 58 -21.82 -8.46 -3.07
N GLY A 59 -21.00 -8.97 -2.14
CA GLY A 59 -19.62 -8.59 -1.93
C GLY A 59 -18.67 -9.33 -2.88
N ASN A 60 -17.43 -8.86 -2.93
CA ASN A 60 -16.37 -9.52 -3.67
C ASN A 60 -16.12 -10.93 -3.11
N LYS A 61 -16.36 -11.97 -3.91
CA LYS A 61 -16.16 -13.38 -3.52
C LYS A 61 -14.69 -13.73 -3.18
N ARG A 62 -13.75 -12.86 -3.59
CA ARG A 62 -12.31 -13.02 -3.36
C ARG A 62 -11.72 -11.69 -2.92
N VAL A 63 -10.72 -11.73 -2.05
CA VAL A 63 -10.03 -10.55 -1.51
C VAL A 63 -9.58 -9.57 -2.60
N LEU A 64 -8.98 -10.09 -3.66
CA LEU A 64 -8.39 -9.28 -4.72
C LEU A 64 -9.38 -8.88 -5.82
N SER A 65 -10.60 -9.42 -5.86
CA SER A 65 -11.59 -9.07 -6.90
C SER A 65 -12.06 -7.62 -6.84
N GLY A 66 -11.82 -6.92 -5.72
CA GLY A 66 -12.10 -5.49 -5.60
C GLY A 66 -10.94 -4.57 -6.00
N VAL A 67 -9.89 -5.09 -6.66
CA VAL A 67 -8.83 -4.26 -7.25
C VAL A 67 -9.22 -3.93 -8.69
N PRO A 68 -9.42 -2.65 -9.04
CA PRO A 68 -9.81 -2.28 -10.40
C PRO A 68 -8.71 -2.61 -11.42
N ASP A 69 -9.10 -3.18 -12.56
CA ASP A 69 -8.15 -3.52 -13.62
C ASP A 69 -7.50 -2.30 -14.28
N ALA A 70 -8.21 -1.18 -14.31
CA ALA A 70 -7.76 0.07 -14.93
C ALA A 70 -6.75 0.87 -14.09
N LEU A 71 -6.36 0.41 -12.90
CA LEU A 71 -5.36 1.10 -12.09
C LEU A 71 -4.00 1.12 -12.78
N PRO A 72 -3.23 2.23 -12.68
CA PRO A 72 -1.82 2.25 -13.04
C PRO A 72 -1.06 1.13 -12.32
N THR A 73 -0.13 0.48 -13.01
CA THR A 73 0.48 -0.80 -12.58
C THR A 73 1.15 -0.71 -11.21
N LEU A 74 1.83 0.40 -10.92
CA LEU A 74 2.51 0.65 -9.64
C LEU A 74 1.50 0.72 -8.48
N ILE A 75 0.47 1.52 -8.67
CA ILE A 75 -0.63 1.67 -7.70
C ILE A 75 -1.39 0.35 -7.54
N LYS A 76 -1.61 -0.38 -8.65
CA LYS A 76 -2.27 -1.69 -8.64
C LYS A 76 -1.50 -2.69 -7.78
N ALA A 77 -0.17 -2.78 -7.94
CA ALA A 77 0.68 -3.66 -7.14
C ALA A 77 0.61 -3.32 -5.64
N TYR A 78 0.71 -2.03 -5.29
CA TYR A 78 0.57 -1.57 -3.90
C TYR A 78 -0.79 -1.96 -3.31
N ARG A 79 -1.89 -1.75 -4.05
CA ARG A 79 -3.26 -2.09 -3.61
C ARG A 79 -3.49 -3.58 -3.45
N ILE A 80 -2.90 -4.41 -4.31
CA ILE A 80 -2.95 -5.88 -4.19
C ILE A 80 -2.31 -6.31 -2.87
N GLN A 81 -1.11 -5.82 -2.59
CA GLN A 81 -0.37 -6.15 -1.38
C GLN A 81 -1.05 -5.65 -0.11
N ASP A 82 -1.59 -4.43 -0.14
CA ASP A 82 -2.33 -3.85 0.98
C ASP A 82 -3.60 -4.66 1.30
N LYS A 83 -4.34 -5.11 0.28
CA LYS A 83 -5.50 -5.99 0.47
C LYS A 83 -5.12 -7.36 1.01
N ALA A 84 -4.02 -7.95 0.53
CA ALA A 84 -3.53 -9.23 1.03
C ALA A 84 -3.14 -9.13 2.51
N ARG A 85 -2.45 -8.04 2.90
CA ARG A 85 -2.15 -7.75 4.29
C ARG A 85 -3.40 -7.69 5.18
N ASN A 86 -4.45 -7.03 4.73
CA ASN A 86 -5.68 -6.84 5.51
C ASN A 86 -6.43 -8.14 5.84
N VAL A 87 -6.04 -9.25 5.23
CA VAL A 87 -6.55 -10.59 5.56
C VAL A 87 -5.50 -11.50 6.22
N GLY A 88 -4.43 -10.89 6.75
CA GLY A 88 -3.38 -11.61 7.48
C GLY A 88 -2.26 -12.16 6.61
N PHE A 89 -2.24 -11.87 5.31
CA PHE A 89 -1.13 -12.27 4.42
C PHE A 89 -0.08 -11.16 4.33
N ASP A 90 0.77 -11.08 5.32
CA ASP A 90 1.87 -10.10 5.38
C ASP A 90 3.15 -10.73 5.99
N TRP A 91 4.24 -9.99 5.88
CA TRP A 91 5.52 -10.37 6.47
C TRP A 91 5.53 -10.09 7.98
N GLU A 92 6.00 -11.07 8.77
CA GLU A 92 6.16 -10.90 10.21
C GLU A 92 7.33 -9.97 10.55
N ASP A 93 8.44 -10.08 9.81
CA ASP A 93 9.63 -9.24 9.97
C ASP A 93 9.89 -8.38 8.73
N ARG A 94 10.11 -7.09 8.96
CA ARG A 94 10.52 -6.14 7.90
C ARG A 94 11.86 -6.50 7.27
N GLY A 95 12.74 -7.22 7.99
CA GLY A 95 14.00 -7.69 7.46
C GLY A 95 13.85 -8.72 6.35
N ASP A 96 12.82 -9.55 6.42
CA ASP A 96 12.57 -10.61 5.44
C ASP A 96 12.15 -10.06 4.07
N VAL A 97 11.42 -8.95 4.05
CA VAL A 97 11.11 -8.25 2.79
C VAL A 97 12.38 -7.82 2.06
N TRP A 98 13.39 -7.32 2.77
CA TRP A 98 14.66 -6.94 2.14
C TRP A 98 15.48 -8.13 1.67
N LYS A 99 15.35 -9.29 2.33
CA LYS A 99 15.92 -10.54 1.80
C LYS A 99 15.28 -10.90 0.47
N LYS A 100 13.94 -10.85 0.40
CA LYS A 100 13.21 -11.12 -0.84
C LYS A 100 13.57 -10.13 -1.96
N VAL A 101 13.69 -8.84 -1.68
CA VAL A 101 14.13 -7.85 -2.68
C VAL A 101 15.50 -8.21 -3.27
N ARG A 102 16.46 -8.66 -2.44
CA ARG A 102 17.79 -9.06 -2.92
C ARG A 102 17.75 -10.36 -3.72
N GLU A 103 16.91 -11.30 -3.32
CA GLU A 103 16.66 -12.55 -4.05
C GLU A 103 16.16 -12.26 -5.45
N GLU A 104 15.06 -11.49 -5.60
CA GLU A 104 14.48 -11.12 -6.89
C GLU A 104 15.46 -10.33 -7.77
N MET A 105 16.26 -9.45 -7.17
CA MET A 105 17.31 -8.73 -7.88
C MET A 105 18.36 -9.69 -8.44
N SER A 106 18.77 -10.71 -7.67
CA SER A 106 19.75 -11.72 -8.10
C SER A 106 19.22 -12.61 -9.23
N GLU A 107 17.94 -13.00 -9.15
CA GLU A 107 17.26 -13.79 -10.18
C GLU A 107 17.15 -13.00 -11.49
N LEU A 108 16.79 -11.73 -11.41
CA LEU A 108 16.78 -10.83 -12.55
C LEU A 108 18.17 -10.71 -13.20
N GLU A 109 19.23 -10.49 -12.41
CA GLU A 109 20.61 -10.39 -12.91
C GLU A 109 21.07 -11.67 -13.60
N GLU A 110 20.65 -12.83 -13.09
CA GLU A 110 20.97 -14.13 -13.70
C GLU A 110 20.30 -14.31 -15.06
N GLU A 111 19.00 -14.01 -15.19
CA GLU A 111 18.29 -14.13 -16.46
C GLU A 111 18.74 -13.08 -17.49
N LEU A 112 19.12 -11.88 -17.06
CA LEU A 112 19.72 -10.87 -17.92
C LEU A 112 21.07 -11.37 -18.50
N ARG A 113 21.90 -12.06 -17.68
CA ARG A 113 23.17 -12.66 -18.15
C ARG A 113 22.96 -13.79 -19.15
N LYS A 114 21.88 -14.57 -19.00
CA LYS A 114 21.50 -15.62 -19.94
C LYS A 114 20.94 -15.09 -21.27
N GLY A 115 20.51 -13.82 -21.30
CA GLY A 115 19.93 -13.17 -22.47
C GLY A 115 18.50 -13.61 -22.80
N ASP A 116 17.82 -14.27 -21.88
CA ASP A 116 16.41 -14.67 -22.03
C ASP A 116 15.49 -13.50 -21.70
N LYS A 117 15.03 -12.79 -22.73
CA LYS A 117 14.19 -11.60 -22.58
C LYS A 117 12.86 -11.88 -21.90
N GLU A 118 12.24 -13.01 -22.16
CA GLU A 118 10.93 -13.32 -21.58
C GLU A 118 11.04 -13.65 -20.10
N LYS A 119 12.07 -14.38 -19.71
CA LYS A 119 12.35 -14.62 -18.29
C LYS A 119 12.79 -13.35 -17.58
N SER A 120 13.75 -12.60 -18.15
CA SER A 120 14.18 -11.32 -17.57
C SER A 120 13.02 -10.35 -17.34
N LYS A 121 12.01 -10.35 -18.24
CA LYS A 121 10.80 -9.55 -18.07
C LYS A 121 9.96 -9.99 -16.86
N LYS A 122 9.87 -11.28 -16.59
CA LYS A 122 9.16 -11.82 -15.43
C LYS A 122 9.88 -11.44 -14.15
N GLU A 123 11.17 -11.72 -14.08
CA GLU A 123 12.00 -11.42 -12.91
C GLU A 123 12.04 -9.90 -12.61
N LEU A 124 12.06 -9.05 -13.65
CA LEU A 124 11.91 -7.60 -13.46
C LEU A 124 10.57 -7.25 -12.82
N GLY A 125 9.50 -7.94 -13.20
CA GLY A 125 8.18 -7.77 -12.59
C GLY A 125 8.18 -8.15 -11.11
N ASP A 126 8.76 -9.30 -10.76
CA ASP A 126 8.85 -9.81 -9.39
C ASP A 126 9.76 -8.92 -8.53
N PHE A 127 10.89 -8.47 -9.05
CA PHE A 127 11.75 -7.47 -8.40
C PHE A 127 10.99 -6.17 -8.10
N LEU A 128 10.31 -5.57 -9.08
CA LEU A 128 9.52 -4.36 -8.87
C LEU A 128 8.41 -4.58 -7.83
N PHE A 129 7.74 -5.72 -7.87
CA PHE A 129 6.70 -6.07 -6.91
C PHE A 129 7.25 -6.19 -5.48
N SER A 130 8.43 -6.79 -5.30
CA SER A 130 9.11 -6.90 -4.01
C SER A 130 9.54 -5.54 -3.45
N VAL A 131 10.04 -4.63 -4.31
CA VAL A 131 10.41 -3.25 -3.94
C VAL A 131 9.16 -2.45 -3.50
N ILE A 132 8.04 -2.58 -4.22
CA ILE A 132 6.77 -1.94 -3.85
C ILE A 132 6.29 -2.46 -2.50
N ASN A 133 6.45 -3.76 -2.22
CA ASN A 133 6.10 -4.33 -0.94
C ASN A 133 6.97 -3.77 0.21
N ALA A 134 8.28 -3.62 -0.02
CA ALA A 134 9.15 -2.95 0.93
C ALA A 134 8.68 -1.51 1.21
N ALA A 135 8.39 -0.72 0.15
CA ALA A 135 7.86 0.64 0.31
C ALA A 135 6.57 0.67 1.15
N ARG A 136 5.65 -0.27 0.90
CA ARG A 136 4.40 -0.41 1.65
C ARG A 136 4.63 -0.62 3.15
N LEU A 137 5.57 -1.48 3.54
CA LEU A 137 5.90 -1.74 4.95
C LEU A 137 6.40 -0.49 5.68
N TYR A 138 7.05 0.42 4.97
CA TYR A 138 7.49 1.72 5.50
C TYR A 138 6.45 2.82 5.29
N LYS A 139 5.24 2.49 4.82
CA LYS A 139 4.16 3.44 4.52
C LYS A 139 4.58 4.53 3.52
N ILE A 140 5.47 4.19 2.59
CA ILE A 140 5.91 5.06 1.50
C ILE A 140 5.08 4.73 0.26
N ASN A 141 4.47 5.76 -0.34
CA ASN A 141 3.81 5.60 -1.63
C ASN A 141 4.88 5.51 -2.74
N PRO A 142 5.00 4.39 -3.44
CA PRO A 142 6.05 4.22 -4.45
C PRO A 142 5.83 5.09 -5.70
N ASP A 143 4.58 5.44 -6.02
CA ASP A 143 4.24 6.31 -7.15
C ASP A 143 4.71 7.75 -6.89
N ASP A 144 4.38 8.30 -5.72
CA ASP A 144 4.85 9.62 -5.30
C ASP A 144 6.39 9.68 -5.22
N ALA A 145 7.02 8.63 -4.69
CA ALA A 145 8.47 8.57 -4.57
C ALA A 145 9.16 8.56 -5.94
N LEU A 146 8.60 7.83 -6.91
CA LEU A 146 9.11 7.80 -8.28
C LEU A 146 8.89 9.15 -8.97
N GLU A 147 7.73 9.78 -8.80
CA GLU A 147 7.44 11.10 -9.36
C GLU A 147 8.40 12.18 -8.85
N LEU A 148 8.70 12.20 -7.56
CA LEU A 148 9.72 13.09 -6.99
C LEU A 148 11.09 12.90 -7.67
N THR A 149 11.43 11.67 -8.03
CA THR A 149 12.68 11.36 -8.72
C THR A 149 12.63 11.81 -10.18
N ASN A 150 11.50 11.63 -10.87
CA ASN A 150 11.29 12.14 -12.23
C ASN A 150 11.46 13.66 -12.29
N GLN A 151 10.80 14.38 -11.40
CA GLN A 151 10.91 15.85 -11.31
C GLN A 151 12.34 16.31 -11.01
N LYS A 152 13.04 15.60 -10.13
CA LYS A 152 14.45 15.88 -9.83
C LYS A 152 15.33 15.67 -11.05
N PHE A 153 15.11 14.59 -11.80
CA PHE A 153 15.87 14.31 -13.02
C PHE A 153 15.61 15.38 -14.09
N MET A 154 14.34 15.69 -14.37
CA MET A 154 13.96 16.71 -15.34
C MET A 154 14.60 18.07 -15.03
N ARG A 155 14.54 18.52 -13.77
CA ARG A 155 15.18 19.79 -13.37
C ARG A 155 16.70 19.79 -13.61
N ARG A 156 17.37 18.67 -13.32
CA ARG A 156 18.82 18.55 -13.52
C ARG A 156 19.18 18.51 -15.00
N PHE A 157 18.40 17.81 -15.78
CA PHE A 157 18.60 17.70 -17.22
C PHE A 157 18.40 19.06 -17.92
N ASN A 158 17.30 19.75 -17.62
CA ASN A 158 17.03 21.08 -18.13
C ASN A 158 18.15 22.10 -17.78
N TYR A 159 18.69 22.00 -16.57
CA TYR A 159 19.85 22.83 -16.18
C TYR A 159 21.06 22.55 -17.05
N ILE A 160 21.36 21.30 -17.35
CA ILE A 160 22.48 20.93 -18.25
C ILE A 160 22.22 21.43 -19.68
N GLU A 161 21.00 21.25 -20.18
CA GLU A 161 20.55 21.73 -21.49
C GLU A 161 20.76 23.25 -21.64
N ASP A 162 20.26 24.02 -20.70
CA ASP A 162 20.41 25.48 -20.68
C ASP A 162 21.88 25.93 -20.70
N HIS A 163 22.75 25.21 -19.98
CA HIS A 163 24.17 25.50 -19.94
C HIS A 163 24.87 25.09 -21.23
N SER A 164 24.51 23.97 -21.82
CA SER A 164 25.01 23.50 -23.10
C SER A 164 24.69 24.49 -24.23
N ILE A 165 23.43 24.93 -24.28
CA ILE A 165 22.97 25.95 -25.25
C ILE A 165 23.76 27.26 -25.09
N LYS A 166 23.94 27.75 -23.85
CA LYS A 166 24.70 28.98 -23.57
C LYS A 166 26.17 28.88 -23.99
N LEU A 167 26.74 27.66 -23.91
CA LEU A 167 28.12 27.40 -24.28
C LEU A 167 28.29 27.05 -25.77
N GLY A 168 27.21 26.96 -26.55
CA GLY A 168 27.22 26.54 -27.95
C GLY A 168 27.74 25.11 -28.16
N LYS A 169 27.62 24.24 -27.15
CA LYS A 169 28.06 22.84 -27.21
C LYS A 169 26.82 21.93 -27.33
N PRO A 170 26.90 20.86 -28.16
CA PRO A 170 25.85 19.83 -28.14
C PRO A 170 25.81 19.11 -26.77
N LEU A 171 24.64 18.61 -26.41
CA LEU A 171 24.46 17.73 -25.27
C LEU A 171 25.20 16.41 -25.44
#